data_334f46b12cc084a2ee4793a46d095cb2
#
_entry.id   334f46b12cc084a2ee4793a46d095cb2
#
_cell.length_a   1.000
_cell.length_b   1.000
_cell.length_c   1.000
_cell.angle_alpha   90.00
_cell.angle_beta   90.00
_cell.angle_gamma   90.00
#
_symmetry.space_group_name_H-M   'P 1'
#
loop_
_entity.id
_entity.type
_entity.pdbx_description
1 polymer ?
#
loop_
_entity_poly.entity_id
_entity_poly.type
_entity_poly.pdbx_seq_one_letter_code
_entity_poly.pdbx_strand_id
1 'polypeptide(L)'
;MFSGLIHQIAKMKSFHNNILSIESDLNPKLGDSIAINGACLTAIESSKTHFSVELSQKTQNSVALENYKDLVHIEPALRADASLDGHFVQGHIDAIGVIEKIIRNANQVDFFISASKETLLLCVEQGSIAIDGVSLTLSKVEEKGFWLTIIPYTLENTLFKTYLLKRRVNIETDMLVRSVASILKKTKGFEKNFSWNDADSLTLGY
;
A
#
# COMPACT_ATOMS: atom_id res chain seq x y z
N MET A 1 9.06 -3.51 6.11
CA MET A 1 8.34 -4.54 5.34
C MET A 1 7.17 -5.01 6.17
N PHE A 2 6.00 -5.22 5.55
CA PHE A 2 4.73 -5.56 6.17
C PHE A 2 4.09 -6.71 5.39
N SER A 3 3.02 -7.28 5.90
CA SER A 3 2.24 -8.35 5.26
C SER A 3 0.93 -7.84 4.64
N GLY A 4 0.48 -6.66 5.03
CA GLY A 4 -0.83 -6.12 4.70
C GLY A 4 -1.97 -6.71 5.54
N LEU A 5 -1.64 -7.32 6.69
CA LEU A 5 -2.62 -7.77 7.68
C LEU A 5 -2.68 -6.74 8.81
N ILE A 6 -3.84 -6.13 8.95
CA ILE A 6 -4.03 -5.06 9.92
C ILE A 6 -3.92 -5.63 11.35
N HIS A 7 -2.98 -5.10 12.10
CA HIS A 7 -2.78 -5.47 13.49
C HIS A 7 -3.86 -4.87 14.39
N GLN A 8 -4.18 -3.58 14.18
CA GLN A 8 -5.16 -2.85 14.96
C GLN A 8 -5.79 -1.73 14.14
N ILE A 9 -7.06 -1.43 14.43
CA ILE A 9 -7.70 -0.17 14.08
C ILE A 9 -7.50 0.76 15.27
N ALA A 10 -6.70 1.80 15.10
CA ALA A 10 -6.28 2.70 16.17
C ALA A 10 -6.88 4.10 16.00
N LYS A 11 -7.06 4.79 17.11
CA LYS A 11 -7.59 6.15 17.11
C LYS A 11 -6.47 7.18 16.98
N MET A 12 -6.67 8.13 16.08
CA MET A 12 -5.82 9.31 15.99
C MET A 12 -6.02 10.21 17.20
N LYS A 13 -4.92 10.56 17.89
CA LYS A 13 -4.95 11.50 19.02
C LYS A 13 -4.72 12.93 18.53
N SER A 14 -3.75 13.13 17.65
CA SER A 14 -3.45 14.44 17.07
C SER A 14 -2.61 14.31 15.79
N PHE A 15 -2.72 15.33 14.95
CA PHE A 15 -1.78 15.57 13.83
C PHE A 15 -1.36 17.02 13.87
N HIS A 16 -0.12 17.28 14.23
CA HIS A 16 0.42 18.63 14.35
C HIS A 16 1.92 18.65 14.02
N ASN A 17 2.38 19.66 13.29
CA ASN A 17 3.78 19.82 12.92
C ASN A 17 4.40 18.56 12.29
N ASN A 18 3.70 17.91 11.36
CA ASN A 18 4.11 16.67 10.70
C ASN A 18 4.16 15.44 11.64
N ILE A 19 3.75 15.55 12.88
CA ILE A 19 3.73 14.47 13.85
C ILE A 19 2.31 13.94 14.00
N LEU A 20 2.13 12.64 13.75
CA LEU A 20 0.92 11.88 14.05
C LEU A 20 1.09 11.21 15.41
N SER A 21 0.19 11.44 16.34
CA SER A 21 0.09 10.70 17.60
C SER A 21 -1.12 9.79 17.58
N ILE A 22 -0.95 8.53 17.94
CA ILE A 22 -1.92 7.45 17.75
C ILE A 22 -2.12 6.73 19.08
N GLU A 23 -3.38 6.62 19.53
CA GLU A 23 -3.75 5.83 20.70
C GLU A 23 -3.65 4.34 20.36
N SER A 24 -2.75 3.62 21.02
CA SER A 24 -2.53 2.20 20.80
C SER A 24 -1.80 1.59 21.99
N ASP A 25 -2.00 0.30 22.23
CA ASP A 25 -1.22 -0.52 23.14
C ASP A 25 0.05 -1.09 22.47
N LEU A 26 0.19 -0.90 21.16
CA LEU A 26 1.43 -1.16 20.45
C LEU A 26 2.54 -0.26 21.03
N ASN A 27 3.60 -0.87 21.55
CA ASN A 27 4.72 -0.17 22.15
C ASN A 27 5.98 -0.31 21.29
N PRO A 28 6.07 0.38 20.15
CA PRO A 28 7.21 0.29 19.26
C PRO A 28 8.44 0.91 19.91
N LYS A 29 9.61 0.41 19.56
CA LYS A 29 10.87 1.07 19.91
C LYS A 29 11.06 2.30 19.01
N LEU A 30 11.81 3.28 19.52
CA LEU A 30 12.20 4.42 18.69
C LEU A 30 12.98 3.93 17.47
N GLY A 31 12.61 4.39 16.30
CA GLY A 31 13.19 3.95 15.03
C GLY A 31 12.46 2.76 14.37
N ASP A 32 11.52 2.11 15.05
CA ASP A 32 10.73 1.04 14.43
C ASP A 32 9.84 1.59 13.32
N SER A 33 9.65 0.77 12.28
CA SER A 33 8.74 1.07 11.18
C SER A 33 7.34 0.58 11.50
N ILE A 34 6.35 1.44 11.30
CA ILE A 34 4.92 1.13 11.45
C ILE A 34 4.19 1.60 10.20
N ALA A 35 3.35 0.76 9.62
CA ALA A 35 2.46 1.18 8.54
C ALA A 35 1.19 1.82 9.13
N ILE A 36 0.89 3.05 8.71
CA ILE A 36 -0.33 3.78 9.06
C ILE A 36 -1.13 4.02 7.78
N ASN A 37 -2.33 3.45 7.69
CA ASN A 37 -3.10 3.40 6.44
C ASN A 37 -2.21 2.99 5.23
N GLY A 38 -1.31 2.03 5.44
CA GLY A 38 -0.36 1.52 4.46
C GLY A 38 0.92 2.33 4.27
N ALA A 39 1.03 3.55 4.78
CA ALA A 39 2.27 4.32 4.68
C ALA A 39 3.28 3.92 5.77
N CYS A 40 4.48 3.53 5.37
CA CYS A 40 5.58 3.21 6.29
C CYS A 40 6.12 4.47 6.94
N LEU A 41 6.01 4.56 8.25
CA LEU A 41 6.43 5.70 9.06
C LEU A 41 7.33 5.21 10.20
N THR A 42 8.16 6.10 10.73
CA THR A 42 9.11 5.78 11.79
C THR A 42 8.61 6.27 13.14
N ALA A 43 8.62 5.39 14.15
CA ALA A 43 8.28 5.74 15.53
C ALA A 43 9.33 6.70 16.11
N ILE A 44 8.88 7.89 16.54
CA ILE A 44 9.74 8.93 17.17
C ILE A 44 9.46 9.10 18.65
N GLU A 45 8.33 8.59 19.12
CA GLU A 45 7.92 8.58 20.52
C GLU A 45 7.10 7.32 20.78
N SER A 46 7.21 6.76 21.98
CA SER A 46 6.41 5.60 22.40
C SER A 46 6.11 5.64 23.89
N SER A 47 4.91 5.25 24.24
CA SER A 47 4.43 5.09 25.62
C SER A 47 3.50 3.88 25.72
N LYS A 48 3.01 3.59 26.92
CA LYS A 48 2.06 2.48 27.16
C LYS A 48 0.68 2.67 26.49
N THR A 49 0.33 3.89 26.09
CA THR A 49 -1.03 4.22 25.61
C THR A 49 -1.04 4.89 24.25
N HIS A 50 0.11 5.29 23.75
CA HIS A 50 0.22 5.94 22.44
C HIS A 50 1.65 5.89 21.94
N PHE A 51 1.81 6.04 20.64
CA PHE A 51 3.08 6.32 19.98
C PHE A 51 2.90 7.46 18.98
N SER A 52 4.01 8.08 18.61
CA SER A 52 4.03 9.15 17.60
C SER A 52 4.98 8.79 16.47
N VAL A 53 4.59 9.16 15.25
CA VAL A 53 5.37 8.97 14.01
C VAL A 53 5.48 10.30 13.27
N GLU A 54 6.55 10.45 12.48
CA GLU A 54 6.73 11.63 11.64
C GLU A 54 6.30 11.37 10.20
N LEU A 55 5.51 12.29 9.65
CA LEU A 55 5.05 12.30 8.26
C LEU A 55 5.79 13.39 7.48
N SER A 56 6.79 13.00 6.71
CA SER A 56 7.51 13.97 5.86
C SER A 56 6.56 14.66 4.88
N GLN A 57 6.90 15.87 4.43
CA GLN A 57 6.11 16.59 3.43
C GLN A 57 5.93 15.78 2.13
N LYS A 58 6.95 15.01 1.74
CA LYS A 58 6.87 14.12 0.58
C LYS A 58 5.79 13.05 0.78
N THR A 59 5.76 12.43 1.96
CA THR A 59 4.75 11.41 2.29
C THR A 59 3.36 12.01 2.34
N GLN A 60 3.19 13.19 2.95
CA GLN A 60 1.90 13.88 2.98
C GLN A 60 1.32 14.14 1.58
N ASN A 61 2.17 14.44 0.60
CA ASN A 61 1.76 14.67 -0.78
C ASN A 61 1.42 13.37 -1.54
N SER A 62 1.85 12.21 -1.04
CA SER A 62 1.65 10.91 -1.70
C SER A 62 0.52 10.07 -1.11
N VAL A 63 -0.07 10.48 0.01
CA VAL A 63 -1.15 9.75 0.69
C VAL A 63 -2.47 10.52 0.68
N ALA A 64 -3.57 9.81 0.88
CA ALA A 64 -4.90 10.41 1.12
C ALA A 64 -4.94 10.99 2.55
N LEU A 65 -4.28 12.15 2.75
CA LEU A 65 -4.00 12.75 4.05
C LEU A 65 -5.27 13.05 4.87
N GLU A 66 -6.37 13.34 4.20
CA GLU A 66 -7.69 13.56 4.82
C GLU A 66 -8.21 12.37 5.61
N ASN A 67 -7.65 11.18 5.39
CA ASN A 67 -8.01 9.94 6.10
C ASN A 67 -7.15 9.70 7.35
N TYR A 68 -6.15 10.54 7.61
CA TYR A 68 -5.34 10.48 8.83
C TYR A 68 -6.02 11.27 9.96
N LYS A 69 -7.27 10.91 10.23
CA LYS A 69 -8.13 11.44 11.30
C LYS A 69 -8.99 10.31 11.84
N ASP A 70 -9.58 10.51 13.01
CA ASP A 70 -10.45 9.54 13.70
C ASP A 70 -9.81 8.16 13.87
N LEU A 71 -9.98 7.27 12.92
CA LEU A 71 -9.48 5.90 12.96
C LEU A 71 -8.53 5.62 11.78
N VAL A 72 -7.46 4.88 12.05
CA VAL A 72 -6.47 4.45 11.06
C VAL A 72 -6.14 2.97 11.23
N HIS A 73 -5.75 2.31 10.13
CA HIS A 73 -5.11 1.00 10.19
C HIS A 73 -3.68 1.14 10.69
N ILE A 74 -3.25 0.27 11.59
CA ILE A 74 -1.85 0.14 11.96
C ILE A 74 -1.36 -1.30 11.80
N GLU A 75 -0.14 -1.43 11.34
CA GLU A 75 0.58 -2.70 11.24
C GLU A 75 2.05 -2.47 11.62
N PRO A 76 2.61 -3.18 12.62
CA PRO A 76 4.04 -3.16 12.92
C PRO A 76 4.82 -3.88 11.81
N ALA A 77 6.10 -3.57 11.67
CA ALA A 77 6.96 -4.26 10.72
C ALA A 77 6.96 -5.78 10.96
N LEU A 78 6.86 -6.54 9.85
CA LEU A 78 6.88 -8.00 9.87
C LEU A 78 8.21 -8.50 10.46
N ARG A 79 8.14 -9.38 11.41
CA ARG A 79 9.32 -10.05 11.99
C ARG A 79 9.82 -11.13 11.04
N ALA A 80 11.13 -11.40 11.05
CA ALA A 80 11.72 -12.41 10.18
C ALA A 80 11.25 -13.85 10.46
N ASP A 81 10.73 -14.09 11.67
CA ASP A 81 10.18 -15.37 12.13
C ASP A 81 8.65 -15.47 12.02
N ALA A 82 7.99 -14.47 11.44
CA ALA A 82 6.53 -14.44 11.29
C ALA A 82 6.07 -15.05 9.97
N SER A 83 4.81 -15.53 9.95
CA SER A 83 4.14 -15.97 8.73
C SER A 83 3.87 -14.78 7.80
N LEU A 84 3.98 -15.01 6.49
CA LEU A 84 3.55 -14.07 5.46
C LEU A 84 2.17 -14.50 4.93
N ASP A 85 1.10 -14.17 5.66
CA ASP A 85 -0.26 -14.60 5.30
C ASP A 85 -0.95 -13.66 4.29
N GLY A 86 -0.35 -12.50 3.98
CA GLY A 86 -0.77 -11.57 2.93
C GLY A 86 0.19 -11.60 1.73
N HIS A 87 0.80 -10.46 1.43
CA HIS A 87 1.87 -10.36 0.44
C HIS A 87 2.95 -9.38 0.91
N PHE A 88 4.03 -9.24 0.16
CA PHE A 88 5.10 -8.30 0.52
C PHE A 88 4.65 -6.84 0.31
N VAL A 89 4.35 -6.16 1.40
CA VAL A 89 3.98 -4.74 1.44
C VAL A 89 5.15 -3.93 2.00
N GLN A 90 5.59 -2.90 1.27
CA GLN A 90 6.70 -2.05 1.67
C GLN A 90 6.27 -0.87 2.53
N GLY A 91 5.00 -0.46 2.40
CA GLY A 91 4.47 0.77 2.95
C GLY A 91 4.82 2.00 2.10
N HIS A 92 5.08 1.79 0.82
CA HIS A 92 5.42 2.84 -0.13
C HIS A 92 4.24 3.07 -1.07
N ILE A 93 3.43 4.07 -0.74
CA ILE A 93 2.22 4.39 -1.50
C ILE A 93 2.61 4.85 -2.91
N ASP A 94 2.09 4.13 -3.92
CA ASP A 94 2.35 4.40 -5.33
C ASP A 94 1.37 5.42 -5.91
N ALA A 95 0.11 5.35 -5.45
CA ALA A 95 -0.96 6.15 -5.99
C ALA A 95 -2.10 6.34 -4.98
N ILE A 96 -3.00 7.23 -5.32
CA ILE A 96 -4.28 7.42 -4.63
C ILE A 96 -5.38 7.01 -5.59
N GLY A 97 -6.23 6.08 -5.15
CA GLY A 97 -7.46 5.70 -5.85
C GLY A 97 -8.69 6.35 -5.26
N VAL A 98 -9.81 6.22 -5.95
CA VAL A 98 -11.12 6.71 -5.50
C VAL A 98 -12.14 5.58 -5.55
N ILE A 99 -12.87 5.36 -4.48
CA ILE A 99 -13.98 4.39 -4.44
C ILE A 99 -15.16 4.95 -5.25
N GLU A 100 -15.43 4.36 -6.41
CA GLU A 100 -16.47 4.81 -7.32
C GLU A 100 -17.77 3.99 -7.22
N LYS A 101 -17.66 2.70 -6.80
CA LYS A 101 -18.83 1.84 -6.60
C LYS A 101 -18.61 0.96 -5.37
N ILE A 102 -19.71 0.68 -4.67
CA ILE A 102 -19.78 -0.27 -3.55
C ILE A 102 -21.04 -1.10 -3.78
N ILE A 103 -20.87 -2.42 -3.96
CA ILE A 103 -21.97 -3.36 -4.15
C ILE A 103 -21.96 -4.30 -2.94
N ARG A 104 -23.04 -4.26 -2.15
CA ARG A 104 -23.19 -5.09 -0.96
C ARG A 104 -24.03 -6.32 -1.29
N ASN A 105 -23.41 -7.48 -1.20
CA ASN A 105 -24.05 -8.79 -1.35
C ASN A 105 -24.17 -9.48 0.02
N ALA A 106 -24.92 -10.58 0.11
CA ALA A 106 -25.15 -11.26 1.40
C ALA A 106 -23.85 -11.69 2.09
N ASN A 107 -22.84 -12.15 1.34
CA ASN A 107 -21.64 -12.78 1.85
C ASN A 107 -20.33 -12.01 1.48
N GLN A 108 -20.42 -10.84 0.86
CA GLN A 108 -19.26 -10.06 0.44
C GLN A 108 -19.63 -8.63 0.11
N VAL A 109 -18.63 -7.77 0.03
CA VAL A 109 -18.81 -6.43 -0.52
C VAL A 109 -17.79 -6.22 -1.63
N ASP A 110 -18.27 -5.80 -2.79
CA ASP A 110 -17.43 -5.50 -3.94
C ASP A 110 -17.20 -3.99 -4.03
N PHE A 111 -15.93 -3.59 -4.15
CA PHE A 111 -15.51 -2.20 -4.31
C PHE A 111 -14.90 -2.01 -5.69
N PHE A 112 -15.37 -1.02 -6.43
CA PHE A 112 -14.68 -0.53 -7.61
C PHE A 112 -13.88 0.71 -7.27
N ILE A 113 -12.57 0.64 -7.48
CA ILE A 113 -11.63 1.72 -7.21
C ILE A 113 -11.05 2.20 -8.53
N SER A 114 -11.26 3.48 -8.84
CA SER A 114 -10.61 4.12 -9.99
C SER A 114 -9.16 4.48 -9.66
N ALA A 115 -8.27 4.31 -10.64
CA ALA A 115 -6.85 4.61 -10.50
C ALA A 115 -6.27 5.12 -11.82
N SER A 116 -5.05 5.67 -11.77
CA SER A 116 -4.36 6.14 -12.96
C SER A 116 -4.00 4.98 -13.91
N LYS A 117 -3.82 5.28 -15.18
CA LYS A 117 -3.41 4.29 -16.18
C LYS A 117 -2.08 3.64 -15.81
N GLU A 118 -1.15 4.42 -15.27
CA GLU A 118 0.17 3.94 -14.82
C GLU A 118 0.01 2.91 -13.69
N THR A 119 -0.87 3.17 -12.74
CA THR A 119 -1.19 2.23 -11.64
C THR A 119 -1.82 0.96 -12.19
N LEU A 120 -2.80 1.09 -13.12
CA LEU A 120 -3.52 -0.05 -13.70
C LEU A 120 -2.61 -0.98 -14.51
N LEU A 121 -1.52 -0.48 -15.11
CA LEU A 121 -0.51 -1.29 -15.78
C LEU A 121 0.26 -2.21 -14.81
N LEU A 122 0.21 -1.93 -13.51
CA LEU A 122 0.82 -2.74 -12.45
C LEU A 122 -0.20 -3.62 -11.72
N CYS A 123 -1.47 -3.56 -12.11
CA CYS A 123 -2.54 -4.40 -11.56
C CYS A 123 -2.71 -5.65 -12.42
N VAL A 124 -2.62 -6.83 -11.80
CA VAL A 124 -2.81 -8.13 -12.45
C VAL A 124 -4.04 -8.79 -11.84
N GLU A 125 -4.99 -9.24 -12.67
CA GLU A 125 -6.16 -9.97 -12.18
C GLU A 125 -5.72 -11.20 -11.36
N GLN A 126 -6.38 -11.45 -10.24
CA GLN A 126 -6.03 -12.45 -9.23
C GLN A 126 -4.67 -12.19 -8.52
N GLY A 127 -3.99 -11.10 -8.84
CA GLY A 127 -2.80 -10.64 -8.12
C GLY A 127 -3.14 -9.89 -6.84
N SER A 128 -2.10 -9.54 -6.09
CA SER A 128 -2.21 -8.82 -4.82
C SER A 128 -2.09 -7.30 -5.01
N ILE A 129 -2.75 -6.57 -4.12
CA ILE A 129 -2.67 -5.12 -4.00
C ILE A 129 -2.89 -4.74 -2.52
N ALA A 130 -2.24 -3.70 -2.04
CA ALA A 130 -2.56 -3.16 -0.72
C ALA A 130 -3.36 -1.86 -0.84
N ILE A 131 -4.50 -1.80 -0.15
CA ILE A 131 -5.37 -0.61 -0.08
C ILE A 131 -5.48 -0.15 1.36
N ASP A 132 -5.07 1.09 1.63
CA ASP A 132 -4.92 1.62 3.00
C ASP A 132 -4.20 0.62 3.93
N GLY A 133 -3.18 -0.10 3.39
CA GLY A 133 -2.39 -1.11 4.07
C GLY A 133 -2.99 -2.50 4.13
N VAL A 134 -4.22 -2.71 3.68
CA VAL A 134 -4.87 -4.03 3.68
C VAL A 134 -4.49 -4.80 2.42
N SER A 135 -3.90 -5.99 2.59
CA SER A 135 -3.62 -6.94 1.51
C SER A 135 -4.91 -7.52 0.95
N LEU A 136 -5.14 -7.34 -0.34
CA LEU A 136 -6.36 -7.75 -1.04
C LEU A 136 -6.03 -8.39 -2.39
N THR A 137 -6.96 -9.18 -2.91
CA THR A 137 -6.87 -9.76 -4.24
C THR A 137 -7.68 -8.94 -5.25
N LEU A 138 -7.06 -8.63 -6.38
CA LEU A 138 -7.74 -8.02 -7.52
C LEU A 138 -8.69 -9.03 -8.17
N SER A 139 -9.99 -8.80 -8.06
CA SER A 139 -10.98 -9.70 -8.67
C SER A 139 -11.16 -9.46 -10.16
N LYS A 140 -10.98 -8.22 -10.62
CA LYS A 140 -11.02 -7.82 -12.02
C LYS A 140 -10.29 -6.49 -12.23
N VAL A 141 -9.62 -6.33 -13.36
CA VAL A 141 -9.01 -5.06 -13.78
C VAL A 141 -9.73 -4.54 -15.03
N GLU A 142 -10.14 -3.26 -15.01
CA GLU A 142 -10.83 -2.56 -16.09
C GLU A 142 -10.04 -1.34 -16.54
N GLU A 143 -10.42 -0.72 -17.64
CA GLU A 143 -9.71 0.43 -18.23
C GLU A 143 -9.56 1.63 -17.27
N LYS A 144 -10.51 1.83 -16.34
CA LYS A 144 -10.55 2.99 -15.44
C LYS A 144 -10.34 2.66 -13.97
N GLY A 145 -10.16 1.38 -13.63
CA GLY A 145 -10.04 0.95 -12.25
C GLY A 145 -10.05 -0.56 -12.12
N PHE A 146 -10.18 -1.00 -10.89
CA PHE A 146 -10.19 -2.42 -10.55
C PHE A 146 -11.26 -2.73 -9.51
N TRP A 147 -11.64 -3.99 -9.45
CA TRP A 147 -12.57 -4.54 -8.47
C TRP A 147 -11.84 -5.31 -7.39
N LEU A 148 -12.34 -5.15 -6.17
CA LEU A 148 -11.94 -5.92 -5.00
C LEU A 148 -13.18 -6.56 -4.40
N THR A 149 -13.11 -7.84 -4.07
CA THR A 149 -14.16 -8.57 -3.35
C THR A 149 -13.71 -8.78 -1.92
N ILE A 150 -14.40 -8.17 -0.97
CA ILE A 150 -14.03 -8.20 0.44
C ILE A 150 -14.98 -9.12 1.20
N ILE A 151 -14.40 -10.13 1.83
CA ILE A 151 -15.12 -11.13 2.64
C ILE A 151 -15.50 -10.55 4.01
N PRO A 152 -16.51 -11.12 4.70
CA PRO A 152 -16.98 -10.60 5.99
C PRO A 152 -15.87 -10.44 7.03
N TYR A 153 -14.97 -11.40 7.14
CA TYR A 153 -13.86 -11.34 8.10
C TYR A 153 -12.99 -10.08 7.89
N THR A 154 -12.63 -9.76 6.64
CA THR A 154 -11.84 -8.58 6.31
C THR A 154 -12.63 -7.30 6.56
N LEU A 155 -13.93 -7.28 6.25
CA LEU A 155 -14.79 -6.13 6.56
C LEU A 155 -14.85 -5.82 8.05
N GLU A 156 -14.97 -6.85 8.87
CA GLU A 156 -15.09 -6.69 10.34
C GLU A 156 -13.78 -6.23 10.98
N ASN A 157 -12.65 -6.69 10.46
CA ASN A 157 -11.32 -6.43 11.01
C ASN A 157 -10.58 -5.27 10.36
N THR A 158 -11.25 -4.52 9.45
CA THR A 158 -10.68 -3.35 8.79
C THR A 158 -11.68 -2.18 8.75
N LEU A 159 -11.20 -1.01 8.36
CA LEU A 159 -12.03 0.18 8.15
C LEU A 159 -12.91 0.10 6.89
N PHE A 160 -12.78 -0.93 6.04
CA PHE A 160 -13.58 -1.06 4.83
C PHE A 160 -15.08 -1.06 5.08
N LYS A 161 -15.55 -1.54 6.25
CA LYS A 161 -16.97 -1.46 6.65
C LYS A 161 -17.51 -0.03 6.72
N THR A 162 -16.63 0.95 6.95
CA THR A 162 -16.97 2.38 7.10
C THR A 162 -16.75 3.17 5.81
N TYR A 163 -16.17 2.56 4.78
CA TYR A 163 -15.83 3.26 3.55
C TYR A 163 -17.09 3.64 2.78
N LEU A 164 -17.05 4.85 2.22
CA LEU A 164 -18.14 5.44 1.44
C LEU A 164 -17.66 5.74 0.01
N LEU A 165 -18.64 5.96 -0.87
CA LEU A 165 -18.39 6.45 -2.23
C LEU A 165 -17.57 7.75 -2.19
N LYS A 166 -16.68 7.90 -3.17
CA LYS A 166 -15.77 9.04 -3.34
C LYS A 166 -14.69 9.18 -2.27
N ARG A 167 -14.58 8.21 -1.35
CA ARG A 167 -13.41 8.14 -0.48
C ARG A 167 -12.16 7.90 -1.31
N ARG A 168 -11.13 8.67 -1.06
CA ARG A 168 -9.78 8.43 -1.58
C ARG A 168 -9.10 7.38 -0.69
N VAL A 169 -8.30 6.52 -1.31
CA VAL A 169 -7.57 5.43 -0.62
C VAL A 169 -6.13 5.37 -1.11
N ASN A 170 -5.23 5.00 -0.22
CA ASN A 170 -3.84 4.76 -0.55
C ASN A 170 -3.72 3.43 -1.30
N ILE A 171 -2.99 3.42 -2.41
CA ILE A 171 -2.71 2.23 -3.21
C ILE A 171 -1.21 1.94 -3.15
N GLU A 172 -0.86 0.71 -2.79
CA GLU A 172 0.45 0.15 -3.05
C GLU A 172 0.27 -1.09 -3.93
N THR A 173 0.84 -1.07 -5.14
CA THR A 173 0.84 -2.20 -6.06
C THR A 173 1.86 -3.24 -5.61
N ASP A 174 1.74 -4.49 -6.07
CA ASP A 174 2.66 -5.55 -5.70
C ASP A 174 4.11 -5.21 -6.11
N MET A 175 5.04 -5.28 -5.15
CA MET A 175 6.44 -4.92 -5.39
C MET A 175 7.14 -5.83 -6.41
N LEU A 176 6.73 -7.09 -6.53
CA LEU A 176 7.29 -8.01 -7.52
C LEU A 176 6.87 -7.61 -8.92
N VAL A 177 5.59 -7.27 -9.12
CA VAL A 177 5.08 -6.75 -10.39
C VAL A 177 5.78 -5.45 -10.78
N ARG A 178 5.93 -4.50 -9.82
CA ARG A 178 6.68 -3.25 -10.06
C ARG A 178 8.13 -3.50 -10.48
N SER A 179 8.80 -4.43 -9.79
CA SER A 179 10.19 -4.77 -10.06
C SER A 179 10.35 -5.34 -11.47
N VAL A 180 9.51 -6.30 -11.85
CA VAL A 180 9.49 -6.89 -13.19
C VAL A 180 9.20 -5.83 -14.26
N ALA A 181 8.15 -5.01 -14.07
CA ALA A 181 7.79 -3.94 -15.00
C ALA A 181 8.94 -2.93 -15.18
N SER A 182 9.64 -2.57 -14.10
CA SER A 182 10.79 -1.66 -14.14
C SER A 182 11.96 -2.25 -14.93
N ILE A 183 12.26 -3.55 -14.74
CA ILE A 183 13.32 -4.26 -15.47
C ILE A 183 12.99 -4.30 -16.96
N LEU A 184 11.78 -4.73 -17.32
CA LEU A 184 11.33 -4.83 -18.72
C LEU A 184 11.36 -3.45 -19.42
N LYS A 185 10.99 -2.38 -18.73
CA LYS A 185 11.06 -1.02 -19.27
C LYS A 185 12.50 -0.59 -19.56
N LYS A 186 13.45 -0.95 -18.70
CA LYS A 186 14.87 -0.67 -18.89
C LYS A 186 15.44 -1.50 -20.05
N THR A 187 15.10 -2.78 -20.13
CA THR A 187 15.58 -3.70 -21.19
C THR A 187 15.11 -3.25 -22.58
N LYS A 188 13.84 -2.84 -22.73
CA LYS A 188 13.34 -2.26 -24.00
C LYS A 188 14.05 -0.97 -24.39
N GLY A 189 14.52 -0.18 -23.44
CA GLY A 189 15.39 1.00 -23.68
C GLY A 189 16.80 0.59 -24.12
N PHE A 190 17.30 -0.53 -23.62
CA PHE A 190 18.62 -1.08 -23.97
C PHE A 190 18.63 -1.66 -25.40
N GLU A 191 17.62 -2.45 -25.78
CA GLU A 191 17.48 -3.00 -27.14
C GLU A 191 17.37 -1.92 -28.24
N LYS A 192 16.81 -0.74 -27.91
CA LYS A 192 16.78 0.40 -28.85
C LYS A 192 18.14 1.07 -29.08
N ASN A 193 19.07 0.90 -28.15
CA ASN A 193 20.38 1.55 -28.16
C ASN A 193 21.54 0.57 -28.34
N PHE A 194 21.28 -0.74 -28.44
CA PHE A 194 22.30 -1.78 -28.58
C PHE A 194 22.11 -2.48 -29.92
N SER A 195 23.05 -2.26 -30.84
CA SER A 195 23.10 -3.02 -32.13
C SER A 195 23.97 -4.26 -31.97
N TRP A 196 23.78 -5.25 -32.80
CA TRP A 196 24.66 -6.43 -32.84
C TRP A 196 26.14 -6.07 -33.08
N ASN A 197 26.41 -4.93 -33.73
CA ASN A 197 27.77 -4.40 -33.91
C ASN A 197 28.41 -3.93 -32.59
N ASP A 198 27.58 -3.53 -31.60
CA ASP A 198 28.09 -3.15 -30.26
C ASP A 198 28.46 -4.39 -29.43
N ALA A 199 27.78 -5.52 -29.65
CA ALA A 199 28.09 -6.79 -29.00
C ALA A 199 29.44 -7.35 -29.49
N ASP A 200 29.73 -7.23 -30.80
CA ASP A 200 31.00 -7.68 -31.38
C ASP A 200 32.19 -6.86 -30.87
N SER A 201 31.99 -5.58 -30.56
CA SER A 201 33.04 -4.73 -30.01
C SER A 201 33.43 -5.09 -28.58
N LEU A 202 32.55 -5.72 -27.81
CA LEU A 202 32.79 -6.19 -26.43
C LEU A 202 33.51 -7.56 -26.39
N THR A 203 33.42 -8.35 -27.47
CA THR A 203 34.05 -9.68 -27.56
C THR A 203 35.44 -9.67 -28.17
N LEU A 204 35.83 -8.59 -28.86
CA LEU A 204 37.15 -8.46 -29.53
C LEU A 204 38.19 -7.73 -28.67
N GLY A 205 37.95 -7.50 -27.39
CA GLY A 205 38.84 -6.83 -26.45
C GLY A 205 39.77 -7.75 -25.66
N TYR A 206 40.16 -8.92 -26.21
CA TYR A 206 41.23 -9.78 -25.70
C TYR A 206 42.28 -10.03 -26.77
#